data_627b8cc052f4c66a2945d5942c6cb17d
#
_entry.id   627b8cc052f4c66a2945d5942c6cb17d
#
_cell.length_a   1.000
_cell.length_b   1.000
_cell.length_c   1.000
_cell.angle_alpha   90.00
_cell.angle_beta   90.00
_cell.angle_gamma   90.00
#
_symmetry.space_group_name_H-M   'P 1'
#
loop_
_entity.id
_entity.type
_entity.pdbx_description
1 polymer ?
#
loop_
_entity_poly.entity_id
_entity_poly.type
_entity_poly.pdbx_seq_one_letter_code
_entity_poly.pdbx_strand_id
1 'polypeptide(L)'
;TFMGGGGNVEKFRDETGPEIARKLKAQGVDVVLCTGGCGTCHRSATIVTRACEAEGMSCCVIAALPPIARQQGAPRITAPHVPIGSNAGEPNNKEMQTAILKESLEWVRDCPQFNGLKVLPYEYRHNV
;
A
#
# COMPACT_ATOMS: atom_id res chain seq x y z
N THR A 1 8.97 -0.67 -9.40
CA THR A 1 8.04 -1.79 -9.21
C THR A 1 8.77 -3.03 -8.73
N PHE A 2 8.06 -3.92 -8.05
CA PHE A 2 8.59 -5.19 -7.58
C PHE A 2 7.52 -6.28 -7.70
N MET A 3 7.98 -7.53 -7.74
CA MET A 3 7.10 -8.70 -7.83
C MET A 3 6.48 -8.99 -6.46
N GLY A 4 5.16 -8.95 -6.35
CA GLY A 4 4.44 -9.07 -5.08
C GLY A 4 4.07 -10.48 -4.64
N GLY A 5 4.26 -11.48 -5.48
CA GLY A 5 3.79 -12.85 -5.22
C GLY A 5 4.87 -13.84 -4.83
N GLY A 6 5.90 -13.42 -4.12
CA GLY A 6 7.01 -14.29 -3.75
C GLY A 6 6.65 -15.37 -2.72
N GLY A 7 7.21 -16.56 -2.87
CA GLY A 7 6.96 -17.68 -1.98
C GLY A 7 7.79 -17.70 -0.68
N ASN A 8 8.96 -17.09 -0.68
CA ASN A 8 9.84 -17.06 0.49
C ASN A 8 9.65 -15.76 1.28
N VAL A 9 8.76 -15.80 2.25
CA VAL A 9 8.39 -14.63 3.06
C VAL A 9 9.55 -14.16 3.93
N GLU A 10 10.31 -15.07 4.52
CA GLU A 10 11.42 -14.73 5.40
C GLU A 10 12.53 -13.99 4.64
N LYS A 11 12.89 -14.50 3.47
CA LYS A 11 13.86 -13.84 2.60
C LYS A 11 13.37 -12.47 2.16
N PHE A 12 12.10 -12.37 1.79
CA PHE A 12 11.50 -11.10 1.38
C PHE A 12 11.54 -10.07 2.50
N ARG A 13 11.19 -10.49 3.71
CA ARG A 13 11.19 -9.62 4.90
C ARG A 13 12.59 -9.19 5.29
N ASP A 14 13.55 -10.13 5.32
CA ASP A 14 14.87 -9.91 5.91
C ASP A 14 15.91 -9.39 4.92
N GLU A 15 15.75 -9.64 3.64
CA GLU A 15 16.72 -9.27 2.60
C GLU A 15 16.13 -8.36 1.52
N THR A 16 15.10 -8.82 0.81
CA THR A 16 14.56 -8.14 -0.38
C THR A 16 13.87 -6.82 -0.02
N GLY A 17 13.01 -6.82 1.00
CA GLY A 17 12.32 -5.62 1.45
C GLY A 17 13.28 -4.51 1.88
N PRO A 18 14.23 -4.81 2.79
CA PRO A 18 15.25 -3.84 3.16
C PRO A 18 16.10 -3.34 2.00
N GLU A 19 16.44 -4.20 1.03
CA GLU A 19 17.17 -3.78 -0.16
C GLU A 19 16.37 -2.79 -1.01
N ILE A 20 15.08 -3.06 -1.24
CA ILE A 20 14.18 -2.15 -1.95
C ILE A 20 14.12 -0.80 -1.22
N ALA A 21 13.96 -0.82 0.10
CA ALA A 21 13.89 0.38 0.92
C ALA A 21 15.18 1.22 0.80
N ARG A 22 16.34 0.60 0.88
CA ARG A 22 17.62 1.28 0.73
C ARG A 22 17.77 1.93 -0.65
N LYS A 23 17.36 1.23 -1.70
CA LYS A 23 17.40 1.76 -3.07
C LYS A 23 16.50 2.97 -3.24
N LEU A 24 15.28 2.93 -2.71
CA LEU A 24 14.36 4.06 -2.74
C LEU A 24 14.90 5.24 -1.95
N LYS A 25 15.44 4.99 -0.76
CA LYS A 25 16.04 6.02 0.07
C LYS A 25 17.20 6.72 -0.65
N ALA A 26 18.07 5.94 -1.31
CA ALA A 26 19.19 6.47 -2.09
C ALA A 26 18.73 7.34 -3.26
N GLN A 27 17.52 7.13 -3.78
CA GLN A 27 16.94 7.95 -4.84
C GLN A 27 16.25 9.21 -4.31
N GLY A 28 16.26 9.46 -3.01
CA GLY A 28 15.64 10.63 -2.41
C GLY A 28 14.15 10.53 -2.20
N VAL A 29 13.61 9.31 -2.14
CA VAL A 29 12.18 9.09 -1.90
C VAL A 29 11.85 9.36 -0.43
N ASP A 30 10.80 10.14 -0.17
CA ASP A 30 10.32 10.47 1.17
C ASP A 30 9.02 9.74 1.53
N VAL A 31 8.19 9.46 0.53
CA VAL A 31 6.87 8.83 0.71
C VAL A 31 6.71 7.68 -0.26
N VAL A 32 6.20 6.56 0.23
CA VAL A 32 5.93 5.37 -0.59
C VAL A 32 4.48 4.95 -0.45
N LEU A 33 3.78 4.87 -1.57
CA LEU A 33 2.45 4.28 -1.65
C LEU A 33 2.59 2.90 -2.29
N CYS A 34 2.10 1.87 -1.61
CA CYS A 34 2.07 0.52 -2.13
C CYS A 34 0.65 0.03 -2.26
N THR A 35 0.42 -0.87 -3.19
CA THR A 35 -0.86 -1.54 -3.35
C THR A 35 -0.63 -2.97 -3.79
N GLY A 36 -1.58 -3.85 -3.54
CA GLY A 36 -1.51 -5.26 -3.92
C GLY A 36 -2.72 -5.69 -4.72
N GLY A 37 -2.50 -6.53 -5.73
CA GLY A 37 -3.58 -7.09 -6.56
C GLY A 37 -4.20 -8.37 -6.01
N CYS A 38 -3.71 -8.88 -4.87
CA CYS A 38 -4.19 -10.14 -4.27
C CYS A 38 -3.80 -10.19 -2.79
N GLY A 39 -4.21 -11.24 -2.07
CA GLY A 39 -3.87 -11.42 -0.66
C GLY A 39 -2.36 -11.47 -0.41
N THR A 40 -1.63 -12.26 -1.20
CA THR A 40 -0.17 -12.36 -1.11
C THR A 40 0.51 -11.03 -1.42
N CYS A 41 -0.01 -10.29 -2.38
CA CYS A 41 0.53 -8.98 -2.73
C CYS A 41 0.34 -7.96 -1.60
N HIS A 42 -0.77 -8.01 -0.87
CA HIS A 42 -0.98 -7.18 0.32
C HIS A 42 0.09 -7.45 1.38
N ARG A 43 0.45 -8.71 1.58
CA ARG A 43 1.53 -9.09 2.49
C ARG A 43 2.87 -8.52 2.03
N SER A 44 3.20 -8.69 0.76
CA SER A 44 4.45 -8.19 0.19
C SER A 44 4.53 -6.65 0.26
N ALA A 45 3.43 -5.97 -0.08
CA ALA A 45 3.34 -4.51 0.03
C ALA A 45 3.56 -4.05 1.47
N THR A 46 2.98 -4.76 2.44
CA THR A 46 3.18 -4.44 3.86
C THR A 46 4.63 -4.61 4.28
N ILE A 47 5.27 -5.70 3.86
CA ILE A 47 6.70 -5.94 4.16
C ILE A 47 7.57 -4.80 3.62
N VAL A 48 7.35 -4.40 2.38
CA VAL A 48 8.10 -3.29 1.77
C VAL A 48 7.85 -1.97 2.50
N THR A 49 6.59 -1.65 2.81
CA THR A 49 6.27 -0.40 3.52
C THR A 49 6.88 -0.37 4.92
N ARG A 50 6.89 -1.47 5.63
CA ARG A 50 7.55 -1.55 6.94
C ARG A 50 9.05 -1.34 6.82
N ALA A 51 9.69 -1.93 5.82
CA ALA A 51 11.11 -1.72 5.56
C ALA A 51 11.42 -0.27 5.20
N CYS A 52 10.57 0.37 4.40
CA CYS A 52 10.70 1.77 4.04
C CYS A 52 10.55 2.70 5.26
N GLU A 53 9.60 2.41 6.13
CA GLU A 53 9.44 3.17 7.38
C GLU A 53 10.70 3.05 8.26
N ALA A 54 11.31 1.87 8.33
CA ALA A 54 12.54 1.66 9.09
C ALA A 54 13.71 2.49 8.53
N GLU A 55 13.69 2.82 7.25
CA GLU A 55 14.69 3.70 6.62
C GLU A 55 14.30 5.20 6.67
N GLY A 56 13.21 5.53 7.34
CA GLY A 56 12.79 6.92 7.56
C GLY A 56 11.86 7.48 6.50
N MET A 57 11.31 6.66 5.60
CA MET A 57 10.28 7.06 4.66
C MET A 57 8.90 6.85 5.27
N SER A 58 7.92 7.65 4.88
CA SER A 58 6.53 7.51 5.34
C SER A 58 5.72 6.75 4.29
N CYS A 59 4.95 5.76 4.72
CA CYS A 59 4.31 4.82 3.79
C CYS A 59 2.83 4.62 4.06
N CYS A 60 2.09 4.27 3.01
CA CYS A 60 0.69 3.85 3.09
C CYS A 60 0.44 2.70 2.13
N VAL A 61 -0.39 1.76 2.55
CA VAL A 61 -0.89 0.67 1.69
C VAL A 61 -2.31 1.00 1.28
N ILE A 62 -2.55 1.08 -0.02
CA ILE A 62 -3.90 1.20 -0.59
C ILE A 62 -4.42 -0.22 -0.74
N ALA A 63 -5.41 -0.61 0.06
CA ALA A 63 -5.80 -2.00 0.21
C ALA A 63 -7.21 -2.27 -0.31
N ALA A 64 -7.32 -3.21 -1.25
CA ALA A 64 -8.61 -3.80 -1.62
C ALA A 64 -9.06 -4.83 -0.58
N LEU A 65 -8.11 -5.39 0.19
CA LEU A 65 -8.36 -6.33 1.29
C LEU A 65 -7.81 -5.75 2.60
N PRO A 66 -8.46 -4.73 3.17
CA PRO A 66 -7.95 -4.05 4.36
C PRO A 66 -7.65 -4.98 5.56
N PRO A 67 -8.46 -6.01 5.84
CA PRO A 67 -8.15 -6.90 6.96
C PRO A 67 -6.78 -7.58 6.83
N ILE A 68 -6.38 -7.95 5.61
CA ILE A 68 -5.07 -8.58 5.38
C ILE A 68 -3.94 -7.58 5.63
N ALA A 69 -4.04 -6.37 5.07
CA ALA A 69 -3.05 -5.34 5.29
C ALA A 69 -2.90 -5.00 6.78
N ARG A 70 -4.02 -4.90 7.49
CA ARG A 70 -4.03 -4.60 8.91
C ARG A 70 -3.41 -5.72 9.75
N GLN A 71 -3.78 -6.96 9.46
CA GLN A 71 -3.24 -8.13 10.16
C GLN A 71 -1.74 -8.26 9.97
N GLN A 72 -1.23 -7.94 8.79
CA GLN A 72 0.20 -7.98 8.48
C GLN A 72 0.98 -6.80 9.08
N GLY A 73 0.30 -5.80 9.61
CA GLY A 73 0.95 -4.67 10.27
C GLY A 73 1.38 -3.55 9.34
N ALA A 74 0.57 -3.23 8.32
CA ALA A 74 0.85 -2.08 7.47
C ALA A 74 0.87 -0.79 8.31
N PRO A 75 1.83 0.11 8.06
CA PRO A 75 1.97 1.33 8.87
C PRO A 75 0.74 2.24 8.82
N ARG A 76 0.22 2.44 7.63
CA ARG A 76 -1.01 3.19 7.36
C ARG A 76 -1.76 2.51 6.23
N ILE A 77 -3.08 2.55 6.27
CA ILE A 77 -3.92 1.85 5.31
C ILE A 77 -5.02 2.79 4.84
N THR A 78 -5.22 2.87 3.53
CA THR A 78 -6.43 3.44 2.95
C THR A 78 -7.19 2.33 2.25
N ALA A 79 -8.51 2.34 2.41
CA ALA A 79 -9.37 1.28 1.89
C ALA A 79 -10.44 1.88 0.98
N PRO A 80 -10.15 2.06 -0.32
CA PRO A 80 -11.20 2.35 -1.28
C PRO A 80 -12.08 1.10 -1.44
N HIS A 81 -13.36 1.29 -1.63
CA HIS A 81 -14.29 0.19 -1.78
C HIS A 81 -14.28 -0.31 -3.22
N VAL A 82 -13.26 -1.08 -3.56
CA VAL A 82 -13.00 -1.55 -4.93
C VAL A 82 -12.68 -3.05 -4.93
N PRO A 83 -12.93 -3.74 -6.06
CA PRO A 83 -12.57 -5.16 -6.17
C PRO A 83 -11.05 -5.34 -6.28
N ILE A 84 -10.61 -6.54 -5.96
CA ILE A 84 -9.21 -6.96 -6.13
C ILE A 84 -8.79 -6.74 -7.59
N GLY A 85 -7.63 -6.16 -7.79
CA GLY A 85 -7.10 -5.85 -9.11
C GLY A 85 -7.42 -4.45 -9.61
N SER A 86 -8.35 -3.75 -8.96
CA SER A 86 -8.69 -2.36 -9.28
C SER A 86 -8.39 -1.42 -8.13
N ASN A 87 -7.28 -1.66 -7.45
CA ASN A 87 -6.95 -1.06 -6.16
C ASN A 87 -6.89 0.47 -6.18
N ALA A 88 -6.57 1.06 -7.32
CA ALA A 88 -6.52 2.52 -7.47
C ALA A 88 -7.79 3.11 -8.11
N GLY A 89 -8.85 2.32 -8.23
CA GLY A 89 -10.14 2.76 -8.75
C GLY A 89 -10.49 2.18 -10.11
N GLU A 90 -11.58 2.66 -10.67
CA GLU A 90 -12.10 2.19 -11.95
C GLU A 90 -11.13 2.47 -13.11
N PRO A 91 -11.05 1.56 -14.12
CA PRO A 91 -10.30 1.83 -15.34
C PRO A 91 -10.82 3.09 -16.02
N ASN A 92 -9.90 3.89 -16.55
CA ASN A 92 -10.21 5.14 -17.26
C ASN A 92 -10.95 6.20 -16.43
N ASN A 93 -11.06 6.01 -15.13
CA ASN A 93 -11.65 7.00 -14.22
C ASN A 93 -10.54 7.79 -13.53
N LYS A 94 -9.98 8.75 -14.26
CA LYS A 94 -8.87 9.58 -13.79
C LYS A 94 -9.22 10.34 -12.51
N GLU A 95 -10.44 10.84 -12.42
CA GLU A 95 -10.91 11.60 -11.26
C GLU A 95 -10.89 10.74 -9.99
N MET A 96 -11.47 9.54 -10.05
CA MET A 96 -11.48 8.60 -8.92
C MET A 96 -10.07 8.16 -8.55
N GLN A 97 -9.25 7.82 -9.53
CA GLN A 97 -7.87 7.39 -9.30
C GLN A 97 -7.03 8.49 -8.63
N THR A 98 -7.16 9.72 -9.12
CA THR A 98 -6.47 10.87 -8.53
C THR A 98 -6.94 11.13 -7.10
N ALA A 99 -8.24 11.03 -6.84
CA ALA A 99 -8.78 11.23 -5.50
C ALA A 99 -8.28 10.17 -4.51
N ILE A 100 -8.23 8.91 -4.92
CA ILE A 100 -7.70 7.82 -4.06
C ILE A 100 -6.24 8.08 -3.71
N LEU A 101 -5.41 8.43 -4.68
CA LEU A 101 -3.99 8.73 -4.45
C LEU A 101 -3.83 9.95 -3.55
N LYS A 102 -4.58 11.01 -3.80
CA LYS A 102 -4.53 12.23 -2.99
C LYS A 102 -4.91 11.97 -1.54
N GLU A 103 -6.01 11.26 -1.29
CA GLU A 103 -6.43 10.95 0.07
C GLU A 103 -5.46 10.00 0.77
N SER A 104 -4.80 9.12 0.05
CA SER A 104 -3.76 8.25 0.60
C SER A 104 -2.53 9.05 1.03
N LEU A 105 -2.12 10.04 0.24
CA LEU A 105 -1.04 10.95 0.62
C LEU A 105 -1.42 11.81 1.82
N GLU A 106 -2.65 12.30 1.88
CA GLU A 106 -3.16 13.04 3.03
C GLU A 106 -3.16 12.16 4.29
N TRP A 107 -3.52 10.89 4.16
CA TRP A 107 -3.51 9.95 5.29
C TRP A 107 -2.10 9.65 5.79
N VAL A 108 -1.09 9.65 4.92
CA VAL A 108 0.31 9.57 5.34
C VAL A 108 0.63 10.70 6.31
N ARG A 109 0.15 11.90 6.03
CA ARG A 109 0.37 13.08 6.89
C ARG A 109 -0.48 13.05 8.15
N ASP A 110 -1.76 12.66 8.04
CA ASP A 110 -2.78 12.89 9.08
C ASP A 110 -3.06 11.68 9.97
N CYS A 111 -2.56 10.50 9.64
CA CYS A 111 -2.83 9.28 10.41
C CYS A 111 -2.23 9.40 11.83
N PRO A 112 -3.08 9.31 12.88
CA PRO A 112 -2.63 9.59 14.25
C PRO A 112 -1.87 8.45 14.91
N GLN A 113 -1.95 7.24 14.37
CA GLN A 113 -1.37 6.07 15.02
C GLN A 113 -0.91 5.02 14.00
N PHE A 114 0.03 4.17 14.42
CA PHE A 114 0.48 3.04 13.62
C PHE A 114 -0.68 2.11 13.27
N ASN A 115 -0.68 1.58 12.05
CA ASN A 115 -1.71 0.67 11.54
C ASN A 115 -3.09 1.34 11.39
N GLY A 116 -3.15 2.67 11.33
CA GLY A 116 -4.39 3.41 11.17
C GLY A 116 -5.05 3.14 9.81
N LEU A 117 -6.35 2.86 9.84
CA LEU A 117 -7.14 2.55 8.65
C LEU A 117 -8.12 3.69 8.38
N LYS A 118 -8.11 4.19 7.13
CA LYS A 118 -9.11 5.16 6.66
C LYS A 118 -9.89 4.53 5.51
N VAL A 119 -11.19 4.38 5.68
CA VAL A 119 -12.11 3.93 4.63
C VAL A 119 -12.40 5.12 3.71
N LEU A 120 -12.20 4.92 2.40
CA LEU A 120 -12.49 5.94 1.40
C LEU A 120 -13.86 5.66 0.78
N PRO A 121 -14.73 6.70 0.64
CA PRO A 121 -16.13 6.51 0.25
C PRO A 121 -16.32 6.41 -1.27
N TYR A 122 -15.55 5.59 -1.93
CA TYR A 122 -15.68 5.39 -3.37
C TYR A 122 -16.39 4.08 -3.69
N GLU A 123 -17.29 4.12 -4.67
CA GLU A 123 -17.97 2.94 -5.15
C GLU A 123 -17.50 2.60 -6.56
N TYR A 124 -17.20 1.32 -6.76
CA TYR A 124 -16.85 0.79 -8.06
C TYR A 124 -18.12 0.47 -8.84
N ARG A 125 -18.34 1.17 -9.95
CA ARG A 125 -19.60 1.08 -10.72
C ARG A 125 -19.72 -0.13 -11.62
N HIS A 126 -18.60 -0.72 -11.99
CA HIS A 126 -18.56 -1.89 -12.86
C HIS A 126 -18.42 -3.18 -12.06
N ASN A 127 -19.12 -3.25 -10.98
CA ASN A 127 -19.16 -4.39 -10.09
C ASN A 127 -20.02 -5.48 -10.73
N VAL A 128 -19.41 -6.44 -11.35
CA VAL A 128 -20.12 -7.51 -12.03
C VAL A 128 -19.94 -8.82 -11.29
#